data_5fdd4dd76fe43ae8ded5dfb3d26e4d5a
#
_entry.id   5fdd4dd76fe43ae8ded5dfb3d26e4d5a
#
_cell.length_a   1.000
_cell.length_b   1.000
_cell.length_c   1.000
_cell.angle_alpha   90.00
_cell.angle_beta   90.00
_cell.angle_gamma   90.00
#
_symmetry.space_group_name_H-M   'P 1'
#
loop_
_entity.id
_entity.type
_entity.pdbx_description
1 polymer ?
#
loop_
_entity_poly.entity_id
_entity_poly.type
_entity_poly.pdbx_seq_one_letter_code
_entity_poly.pdbx_strand_id
1 'polypeptide(L)'
;MPGARDYYPECPEAFLVSLARGGDRHAFAEIVRRRQSSIRNLMRRFCNDRPLADDLAQQVFLKVWLNIRGLKKVEAFGGWLRRIAVSVWLHHLRHRDALRGASGLSGDERATRETAGVALDLDRALATLPEAERLCVVLSYNEGMSHREIAETTDLPLGTVKSHIRIGARRLQSELDVYAGGNTR
;
A
#
# COMPACT_ATOMS: atom_id res chain seq x y z
N MET A 1 13.88 -10.39 -36.65
CA MET A 1 13.68 -9.10 -35.97
C MET A 1 13.17 -9.43 -34.57
N PRO A 2 13.91 -9.08 -33.48
CA PRO A 2 13.35 -9.20 -32.15
C PRO A 2 12.07 -8.35 -32.07
N GLY A 3 10.98 -8.90 -31.56
CA GLY A 3 9.72 -8.22 -31.50
C GLY A 3 9.80 -7.04 -30.51
N ALA A 4 9.01 -5.99 -30.72
CA ALA A 4 8.96 -4.81 -29.82
C ALA A 4 8.79 -5.16 -28.32
N ARG A 5 8.41 -6.41 -28.02
CA ARG A 5 8.24 -6.94 -26.66
C ARG A 5 9.57 -7.15 -25.92
N ASP A 6 10.70 -7.33 -26.62
CA ASP A 6 11.99 -7.68 -26.02
C ASP A 6 12.74 -6.46 -25.46
N TYR A 7 12.30 -5.24 -25.77
CA TYR A 7 12.97 -4.00 -25.36
C TYR A 7 12.45 -3.42 -24.02
N TYR A 8 11.21 -3.70 -23.62
CA TYR A 8 10.62 -3.10 -22.41
C TYR A 8 11.34 -3.44 -21.09
N PRO A 9 11.86 -4.68 -20.88
CA PRO A 9 12.53 -5.03 -19.63
C PRO A 9 13.74 -4.16 -19.29
N GLU A 10 14.42 -3.60 -20.29
CA GLU A 10 15.61 -2.76 -20.11
C GLU A 10 15.30 -1.25 -20.11
N CYS A 11 14.07 -0.86 -20.48
CA CYS A 11 13.70 0.55 -20.57
C CYS A 11 13.62 1.22 -19.19
N PRO A 12 14.09 2.47 -19.04
CA PRO A 12 13.83 3.28 -17.85
C PRO A 12 12.32 3.42 -17.57
N GLU A 13 11.95 3.42 -16.29
CA GLU A 13 10.53 3.50 -15.90
C GLU A 13 9.83 4.75 -16.47
N ALA A 14 10.49 5.90 -16.43
CA ALA A 14 9.94 7.15 -16.97
C ALA A 14 9.58 7.02 -18.47
N PHE A 15 10.39 6.28 -19.25
CA PHE A 15 10.11 6.01 -20.65
C PHE A 15 8.89 5.11 -20.83
N LEU A 16 8.80 4.01 -20.04
CA LEU A 16 7.62 3.13 -20.02
C LEU A 16 6.34 3.89 -19.65
N VAL A 17 6.43 4.76 -18.66
CA VAL A 17 5.30 5.61 -18.24
C VAL A 17 4.88 6.56 -19.35
N SER A 18 5.84 7.13 -20.09
CA SER A 18 5.54 7.99 -21.26
C SER A 18 4.81 7.22 -22.36
N LEU A 19 5.26 6.01 -22.70
CA LEU A 19 4.59 5.14 -23.67
C LEU A 19 3.20 4.73 -23.21
N ALA A 20 3.05 4.32 -21.94
CA ALA A 20 1.76 3.93 -21.37
C ALA A 20 0.76 5.10 -21.35
N ARG A 21 1.21 6.34 -21.12
CA ARG A 21 0.38 7.56 -21.29
C ARG A 21 -0.14 7.72 -22.71
N GLY A 22 0.67 7.32 -23.71
CA GLY A 22 0.27 7.25 -25.12
C GLY A 22 -0.69 6.11 -25.45
N GLY A 23 -0.97 5.22 -24.49
CA GLY A 23 -1.88 4.09 -24.67
C GLY A 23 -1.17 2.77 -24.99
N ASP A 24 0.15 2.68 -24.86
CA ASP A 24 0.89 1.45 -25.07
C ASP A 24 0.64 0.46 -23.94
N ARG A 25 -0.10 -0.61 -24.26
CA ARG A 25 -0.47 -1.67 -23.32
C ARG A 25 0.71 -2.54 -22.89
N HIS A 26 1.71 -2.71 -23.75
CA HIS A 26 2.89 -3.53 -23.44
C HIS A 26 3.81 -2.80 -22.47
N ALA A 27 4.02 -1.50 -22.69
CA ALA A 27 4.74 -0.65 -21.73
C ALA A 27 4.04 -0.64 -20.36
N PHE A 28 2.70 -0.56 -20.34
CA PHE A 28 1.93 -0.65 -19.09
C PHE A 28 2.06 -2.02 -18.43
N ALA A 29 2.00 -3.11 -19.19
CA ALA A 29 2.19 -4.46 -18.63
C ALA A 29 3.57 -4.61 -17.97
N GLU A 30 4.62 -4.00 -18.55
CA GLU A 30 5.95 -4.00 -17.93
C GLU A 30 5.99 -3.16 -16.65
N ILE A 31 5.31 -2.01 -16.58
CA ILE A 31 5.15 -1.24 -15.34
C ILE A 31 4.49 -2.10 -14.27
N VAL A 32 3.40 -2.80 -14.61
CA VAL A 32 2.71 -3.70 -13.68
C VAL A 32 3.66 -4.79 -13.21
N ARG A 33 4.39 -5.45 -14.11
CA ARG A 33 5.36 -6.50 -13.78
C ARG A 33 6.39 -6.02 -12.76
N ARG A 34 6.91 -4.80 -12.92
CA ARG A 34 7.92 -4.21 -12.01
C ARG A 34 7.34 -3.80 -10.66
N ARG A 35 6.12 -3.31 -10.64
CA ARG A 35 5.53 -2.69 -9.45
C ARG A 35 4.54 -3.57 -8.68
N GLN A 36 4.08 -4.69 -9.27
CA GLN A 36 3.06 -5.54 -8.66
C GLN A 36 3.44 -6.06 -7.26
N SER A 37 4.68 -6.53 -7.07
CA SER A 37 5.13 -7.05 -5.78
C SER A 37 5.15 -5.97 -4.70
N SER A 38 5.63 -4.76 -5.04
CA SER A 38 5.63 -3.62 -4.13
C SER A 38 4.21 -3.21 -3.72
N ILE A 39 3.30 -3.10 -4.68
CA ILE A 39 1.90 -2.71 -4.41
C ILE A 39 1.16 -3.81 -3.62
N ARG A 40 1.32 -5.09 -3.96
CA ARG A 40 0.76 -6.20 -3.16
C ARG A 40 1.26 -6.18 -1.72
N ASN A 41 2.56 -5.98 -1.52
CA ASN A 41 3.14 -5.90 -0.18
C ASN A 41 2.60 -4.70 0.60
N LEU A 42 2.43 -3.54 -0.06
CA LEU A 42 1.82 -2.36 0.55
C LEU A 42 0.37 -2.64 0.97
N MET A 43 -0.44 -3.21 0.09
CA MET A 43 -1.82 -3.58 0.41
C MET A 43 -1.88 -4.60 1.53
N ARG A 44 -1.01 -5.62 1.53
CA ARG A 44 -0.95 -6.62 2.59
C ARG A 44 -0.64 -6.00 3.95
N ARG A 45 0.25 -5.04 4.03
CA ARG A 45 0.54 -4.31 5.27
C ARG A 45 -0.64 -3.46 5.74
N PHE A 46 -1.47 -2.97 4.82
CA PHE A 46 -2.69 -2.25 5.20
C PHE A 46 -3.79 -3.18 5.73
N CYS A 47 -4.10 -4.28 5.05
CA CYS A 47 -5.26 -5.12 5.36
C CYS A 47 -4.93 -6.40 6.15
N ASN A 48 -3.67 -6.85 6.19
CA ASN A 48 -3.25 -8.13 6.76
C ASN A 48 -4.03 -9.35 6.23
N ASP A 49 -4.51 -9.27 5.00
CA ASP A 49 -5.26 -10.30 4.30
C ASP A 49 -4.70 -10.43 2.88
N ARG A 50 -4.17 -11.61 2.52
CA ARG A 50 -3.52 -11.82 1.22
C ARG A 50 -4.50 -11.77 0.04
N PRO A 51 -5.63 -12.50 0.07
CA PRO A 51 -6.64 -12.40 -0.98
C PRO A 51 -7.12 -10.96 -1.20
N LEU A 52 -7.48 -10.27 -0.13
CA LEU A 52 -7.90 -8.86 -0.21
C LEU A 52 -6.78 -7.95 -0.74
N ALA A 53 -5.52 -8.18 -0.33
CA ALA A 53 -4.39 -7.40 -0.83
C ALA A 53 -4.18 -7.57 -2.34
N ASP A 54 -4.37 -8.79 -2.86
CA ASP A 54 -4.28 -9.07 -4.29
C ASP A 54 -5.41 -8.38 -5.06
N ASP A 55 -6.64 -8.42 -4.57
CA ASP A 55 -7.78 -7.72 -5.16
C ASP A 55 -7.59 -6.20 -5.18
N LEU A 56 -7.14 -5.63 -4.05
CA LEU A 56 -6.86 -4.20 -3.95
C LEU A 56 -5.71 -3.78 -4.88
N ALA A 57 -4.66 -4.60 -5.00
CA ALA A 57 -3.56 -4.33 -5.92
C ALA A 57 -4.02 -4.33 -7.38
N GLN A 58 -4.92 -5.22 -7.78
CA GLN A 58 -5.54 -5.20 -9.11
C GLN A 58 -6.34 -3.90 -9.32
N GLN A 59 -7.14 -3.49 -8.34
CA GLN A 59 -7.88 -2.22 -8.39
C GLN A 59 -6.95 -1.01 -8.52
N VAL A 60 -5.80 -1.01 -7.84
CA VAL A 60 -4.77 0.04 -7.99
C VAL A 60 -4.32 0.13 -9.44
N PHE A 61 -3.90 -0.98 -10.06
CA PHE A 61 -3.41 -0.95 -11.45
C PHE A 61 -4.51 -0.61 -12.46
N LEU A 62 -5.74 -1.03 -12.22
CA LEU A 62 -6.88 -0.60 -13.03
C LEU A 62 -7.06 0.93 -12.96
N LYS A 63 -7.05 1.51 -11.76
CA LYS A 63 -7.14 2.97 -11.59
C LYS A 63 -5.94 3.69 -12.21
N VAL A 64 -4.73 3.12 -12.10
CA VAL A 64 -3.54 3.65 -12.76
C VAL A 64 -3.74 3.70 -14.27
N TRP A 65 -4.17 2.61 -14.89
CA TRP A 65 -4.41 2.55 -16.33
C TRP A 65 -5.42 3.58 -16.80
N LEU A 66 -6.53 3.71 -16.08
CA LEU A 66 -7.61 4.65 -16.42
C LEU A 66 -7.17 6.12 -16.29
N ASN A 67 -6.22 6.42 -15.39
CA ASN A 67 -5.85 7.79 -15.05
C ASN A 67 -4.44 8.20 -15.50
N ILE A 68 -3.63 7.29 -16.04
CA ILE A 68 -2.21 7.53 -16.35
C ILE A 68 -2.02 8.67 -17.37
N ARG A 69 -2.99 8.89 -18.24
CA ARG A 69 -2.99 10.02 -19.20
C ARG A 69 -2.97 11.38 -18.53
N GLY A 70 -3.53 11.49 -17.33
CA GLY A 70 -3.56 12.72 -16.52
C GLY A 70 -2.27 12.97 -15.73
N LEU A 71 -1.32 12.04 -15.72
CA LEU A 71 -0.06 12.23 -15.01
C LEU A 71 0.78 13.31 -15.70
N LYS A 72 1.00 14.45 -15.03
CA LYS A 72 1.70 15.60 -15.63
C LYS A 72 3.20 15.36 -15.82
N LYS A 73 3.87 14.75 -14.82
CA LYS A 73 5.32 14.50 -14.81
C LYS A 73 5.58 13.00 -14.64
N VAL A 74 6.28 12.40 -15.62
CA VAL A 74 6.56 10.95 -15.60
C VAL A 74 7.48 10.55 -14.43
N GLU A 75 8.35 11.45 -14.00
CA GLU A 75 9.26 11.25 -12.86
C GLU A 75 8.50 11.18 -11.53
N ALA A 76 7.31 11.77 -11.46
CA ALA A 76 6.45 11.70 -10.27
C ALA A 76 5.61 10.42 -10.18
N PHE A 77 5.77 9.48 -11.13
CA PHE A 77 4.94 8.28 -11.23
C PHE A 77 4.92 7.46 -9.92
N GLY A 78 6.08 7.22 -9.30
CA GLY A 78 6.15 6.43 -8.06
C GLY A 78 5.33 7.03 -6.92
N GLY A 79 5.42 8.34 -6.69
CA GLY A 79 4.61 9.04 -5.69
C GLY A 79 3.11 9.08 -6.05
N TRP A 80 2.81 9.25 -7.33
CA TRP A 80 1.44 9.24 -7.83
C TRP A 80 0.80 7.84 -7.70
N LEU A 81 1.52 6.77 -8.03
CA LEU A 81 1.09 5.38 -7.84
C LEU A 81 0.75 5.10 -6.37
N ARG A 82 1.61 5.54 -5.44
CA ARG A 82 1.35 5.40 -4.00
C ARG A 82 0.07 6.11 -3.57
N ARG A 83 -0.17 7.33 -4.03
CA ARG A 83 -1.41 8.07 -3.75
C ARG A 83 -2.65 7.32 -4.25
N ILE A 84 -2.59 6.72 -5.43
CA ILE A 84 -3.67 5.85 -5.94
C ILE A 84 -3.86 4.65 -5.02
N ALA A 85 -2.78 3.99 -4.59
CA ALA A 85 -2.85 2.85 -3.69
C ALA A 85 -3.52 3.22 -2.35
N VAL A 86 -3.13 4.32 -1.74
CA VAL A 86 -3.77 4.84 -0.51
C VAL A 86 -5.24 5.17 -0.76
N SER A 87 -5.56 5.83 -1.89
CA SER A 87 -6.95 6.14 -2.25
C SER A 87 -7.82 4.89 -2.40
N VAL A 88 -7.29 3.81 -2.99
CA VAL A 88 -7.99 2.51 -3.10
C VAL A 88 -8.26 1.93 -1.72
N TRP A 89 -7.27 1.93 -0.84
CA TRP A 89 -7.41 1.46 0.54
C TRP A 89 -8.46 2.26 1.31
N LEU A 90 -8.39 3.59 1.31
CA LEU A 90 -9.34 4.45 2.01
C LEU A 90 -10.77 4.30 1.46
N HIS A 91 -10.91 4.10 0.15
CA HIS A 91 -12.21 3.81 -0.45
C HIS A 91 -12.77 2.46 0.04
N HIS A 92 -11.93 1.42 0.11
CA HIS A 92 -12.30 0.11 0.66
C HIS A 92 -12.79 0.24 2.11
N LEU A 93 -12.06 0.97 2.98
CA LEU A 93 -12.47 1.19 4.37
C LEU A 93 -13.83 1.87 4.47
N ARG A 94 -14.04 2.97 3.75
CA ARG A 94 -15.32 3.68 3.76
C ARG A 94 -16.49 2.80 3.30
N HIS A 95 -16.28 1.99 2.27
CA HIS A 95 -17.30 1.07 1.77
C HIS A 95 -17.62 -0.02 2.80
N ARG A 96 -16.60 -0.61 3.43
CA ARG A 96 -16.76 -1.60 4.50
C ARG A 96 -17.53 -1.02 5.69
N ASP A 97 -17.18 0.19 6.12
CA ASP A 97 -17.82 0.83 7.26
C ASP A 97 -19.28 1.23 6.95
N ALA A 98 -19.57 1.66 5.73
CA ALA A 98 -20.94 1.90 5.27
C ALA A 98 -21.80 0.63 5.29
N LEU A 99 -21.25 -0.51 4.85
CA LEU A 99 -21.95 -1.80 4.89
C LEU A 99 -22.19 -2.26 6.33
N ARG A 100 -21.22 -2.09 7.24
CA ARG A 100 -21.37 -2.43 8.67
C ARG A 100 -22.40 -1.54 9.34
N GLY A 101 -22.41 -0.24 9.07
CA GLY A 101 -23.43 0.68 9.58
C GLY A 101 -24.84 0.33 9.13
N ALA A 102 -25.00 -0.14 7.89
CA ALA A 102 -26.30 -0.60 7.37
C ALA A 102 -26.75 -1.94 7.95
N SER A 103 -25.80 -2.80 8.39
CA SER A 103 -26.08 -4.16 8.88
C SER A 103 -26.20 -4.25 10.40
N GLY A 104 -25.94 -3.19 11.16
CA GLY A 104 -25.97 -3.18 12.64
C GLY A 104 -24.94 -4.11 13.30
N LEU A 105 -23.97 -4.63 12.56
CA LEU A 105 -22.96 -5.57 13.03
C LEU A 105 -21.71 -4.79 13.51
N SER A 106 -21.64 -4.55 14.80
CA SER A 106 -20.40 -4.15 15.48
C SER A 106 -19.55 -5.39 15.72
N GLY A 107 -18.65 -5.69 14.81
CA GLY A 107 -17.71 -6.79 14.95
C GLY A 107 -16.30 -6.33 14.55
N ASP A 108 -15.44 -6.19 15.56
CA ASP A 108 -13.98 -6.03 15.37
C ASP A 108 -13.42 -7.43 15.03
N GLU A 109 -13.65 -7.88 13.79
CA GLU A 109 -13.03 -9.11 13.31
C GLU A 109 -11.56 -8.81 12.97
N ARG A 110 -10.71 -8.97 13.98
CA ARG A 110 -9.29 -9.19 13.80
C ARG A 110 -9.11 -10.48 13.01
N ALA A 111 -8.98 -10.38 11.69
CA ALA A 111 -8.59 -11.51 10.87
C ALA A 111 -7.12 -11.87 11.15
N THR A 112 -6.91 -12.69 12.17
CA THR A 112 -5.61 -13.31 12.44
C THR A 112 -5.51 -14.54 11.55
N ARG A 113 -4.77 -14.46 10.45
CA ARG A 113 -4.37 -15.62 9.66
C ARG A 113 -2.86 -15.80 9.70
N GLU A 114 -2.45 -17.01 10.02
CA GLU A 114 -1.07 -17.45 10.19
C GLU A 114 -0.25 -17.31 8.91
N THR A 115 0.94 -16.78 9.06
CA THR A 115 1.98 -16.80 8.04
C THR A 115 3.36 -16.94 8.69
N ALA A 116 4.26 -17.78 8.15
CA ALA A 116 5.54 -18.18 8.72
C ALA A 116 6.78 -17.38 8.22
N GLY A 117 7.77 -16.99 9.11
CA GLY A 117 9.10 -16.40 8.81
C GLY A 117 9.32 -14.97 9.34
N VAL A 118 10.56 -14.50 9.41
CA VAL A 118 10.98 -13.21 10.04
C VAL A 118 10.31 -11.96 9.41
N ALA A 119 10.01 -11.99 8.11
CA ALA A 119 9.16 -10.97 7.47
C ALA A 119 7.73 -10.98 8.02
N LEU A 120 7.36 -12.01 8.73
CA LEU A 120 6.07 -12.27 9.34
C LEU A 120 5.94 -11.69 10.74
N ASP A 121 7.03 -11.50 11.45
CA ASP A 121 6.98 -10.91 12.78
C ASP A 121 6.62 -9.42 12.65
N LEU A 122 7.17 -8.73 11.64
CA LEU A 122 6.78 -7.34 11.35
C LEU A 122 5.34 -7.23 10.82
N ASP A 123 4.93 -8.09 9.90
CA ASP A 123 3.57 -8.08 9.36
C ASP A 123 2.54 -8.44 10.47
N ARG A 124 2.89 -9.36 11.38
CA ARG A 124 2.09 -9.69 12.57
C ARG A 124 2.01 -8.51 13.55
N ALA A 125 3.15 -7.91 13.87
CA ALA A 125 3.18 -6.75 14.75
C ALA A 125 2.40 -5.56 14.16
N LEU A 126 2.49 -5.33 12.85
CA LEU A 126 1.67 -4.33 12.17
C LEU A 126 0.16 -4.66 12.25
N ALA A 127 -0.21 -5.94 12.22
CA ALA A 127 -1.61 -6.37 12.31
C ALA A 127 -2.25 -6.07 13.67
N THR A 128 -1.46 -5.94 14.75
CA THR A 128 -1.96 -5.58 16.08
C THR A 128 -2.34 -4.10 16.19
N LEU A 129 -1.83 -3.27 15.28
CA LEU A 129 -2.11 -1.83 15.30
C LEU A 129 -3.54 -1.53 14.82
N PRO A 130 -4.22 -0.54 15.41
CA PRO A 130 -5.42 0.05 14.82
C PRO A 130 -5.16 0.51 13.38
N GLU A 131 -6.15 0.38 12.49
CA GLU A 131 -6.00 0.63 11.05
C GLU A 131 -5.40 2.01 10.71
N ALA A 132 -5.84 3.07 11.42
CA ALA A 132 -5.32 4.42 11.20
C ALA A 132 -3.85 4.57 11.61
N GLU A 133 -3.46 3.96 12.74
CA GLU A 133 -2.06 3.95 13.19
C GLU A 133 -1.19 3.14 12.24
N ARG A 134 -1.64 1.94 11.86
CA ARG A 134 -0.96 1.07 10.90
C ARG A 134 -0.75 1.76 9.56
N LEU A 135 -1.78 2.40 9.01
CA LEU A 135 -1.69 3.17 7.77
C LEU A 135 -0.61 4.25 7.87
N CYS A 136 -0.66 5.09 8.91
CA CYS A 136 0.30 6.18 9.09
C CYS A 136 1.74 5.68 9.29
N VAL A 137 1.93 4.60 10.07
CA VAL A 137 3.24 3.97 10.30
C VAL A 137 3.81 3.40 9.00
N VAL A 138 3.02 2.64 8.25
CA VAL A 138 3.45 2.05 6.97
C VAL A 138 3.82 3.14 5.96
N LEU A 139 3.00 4.18 5.82
CA LEU A 139 3.29 5.28 4.90
C LEU A 139 4.55 6.06 5.28
N SER A 140 4.79 6.28 6.57
CA SER A 140 5.96 7.00 7.04
C SER A 140 7.24 6.19 6.92
N TYR A 141 7.27 4.98 7.49
CA TYR A 141 8.52 4.20 7.61
C TYR A 141 8.80 3.31 6.40
N ASN A 142 7.76 2.76 5.77
CA ASN A 142 7.96 1.87 4.63
C ASN A 142 7.98 2.62 3.30
N GLU A 143 7.10 3.61 3.14
CA GLU A 143 6.99 4.37 1.89
C GLU A 143 7.77 5.69 1.91
N GLY A 144 8.36 6.06 3.07
CA GLY A 144 9.18 7.26 3.21
C GLY A 144 8.41 8.57 2.99
N MET A 145 7.09 8.56 3.18
CA MET A 145 6.28 9.78 3.05
C MET A 145 6.47 10.69 4.25
N SER A 146 6.61 11.98 3.98
CA SER A 146 6.57 13.01 5.03
C SER A 146 5.19 13.07 5.70
N HIS A 147 5.12 13.53 6.94
CA HIS A 147 3.85 13.69 7.67
C HIS A 147 2.85 14.58 6.91
N ARG A 148 3.36 15.59 6.17
CA ARG A 148 2.52 16.46 5.36
C ARG A 148 1.93 15.71 4.16
N GLU A 149 2.73 14.93 3.44
CA GLU A 149 2.25 14.11 2.32
C GLU A 149 1.22 13.08 2.79
N ILE A 150 1.43 12.48 3.97
CA ILE A 150 0.45 11.55 4.57
C ILE A 150 -0.85 12.31 4.86
N ALA A 151 -0.80 13.47 5.51
CA ALA A 151 -1.96 14.27 5.82
C ALA A 151 -2.76 14.65 4.56
N GLU A 152 -2.07 15.13 3.52
CA GLU A 152 -2.68 15.48 2.23
C GLU A 152 -3.29 14.27 1.50
N THR A 153 -2.66 13.09 1.63
CA THR A 153 -3.11 11.89 0.92
C THR A 153 -4.25 11.17 1.64
N THR A 154 -4.29 11.24 2.98
CA THR A 154 -5.28 10.56 3.81
C THR A 154 -6.43 11.46 4.24
N ASP A 155 -6.34 12.77 4.00
CA ASP A 155 -7.28 13.79 4.48
C ASP A 155 -7.38 13.85 6.02
N LEU A 156 -6.30 13.44 6.71
CA LEU A 156 -6.18 13.53 8.17
C LEU A 156 -5.47 14.82 8.57
N PRO A 157 -5.88 15.45 9.70
CA PRO A 157 -5.13 16.58 10.25
C PRO A 157 -3.67 16.20 10.54
N LEU A 158 -2.72 17.09 10.25
CA LEU A 158 -1.29 16.85 10.44
C LEU A 158 -0.94 16.44 11.89
N GLY A 159 -1.62 17.01 12.87
CA GLY A 159 -1.47 16.63 14.29
C GLY A 159 -1.90 15.19 14.56
N THR A 160 -2.99 14.76 13.93
CA THR A 160 -3.50 13.39 13.99
C THR A 160 -2.51 12.40 13.37
N VAL A 161 -1.95 12.71 12.18
CA VAL A 161 -0.92 11.90 11.52
C VAL A 161 0.30 11.72 12.43
N LYS A 162 0.83 12.82 13.00
CA LYS A 162 1.96 12.77 13.95
C LYS A 162 1.66 11.91 15.17
N SER A 163 0.45 12.02 15.72
CA SER A 163 -0.01 11.20 16.85
C SER A 163 -0.07 9.71 16.49
N HIS A 164 -0.70 9.37 15.37
CA HIS A 164 -0.81 7.98 14.91
C HIS A 164 0.56 7.35 14.65
N ILE A 165 1.48 8.08 14.02
CA ILE A 165 2.85 7.58 13.80
C ILE A 165 3.55 7.33 15.13
N ARG A 166 3.51 8.30 16.06
CA ARG A 166 4.18 8.18 17.36
C ARG A 166 3.64 7.05 18.22
N ILE A 167 2.30 6.91 18.29
CA ILE A 167 1.65 5.87 19.10
C ILE A 167 1.85 4.51 18.44
N GLY A 168 1.62 4.40 17.13
CA GLY A 168 1.77 3.16 16.40
C GLY A 168 3.23 2.65 16.41
N ALA A 169 4.23 3.54 16.28
CA ALA A 169 5.63 3.16 16.37
C ALA A 169 6.00 2.61 17.77
N ARG A 170 5.49 3.22 18.85
CA ARG A 170 5.72 2.70 20.22
C ARG A 170 5.09 1.33 20.42
N ARG A 171 3.85 1.12 19.97
CA ARG A 171 3.19 -0.19 20.05
C ARG A 171 3.96 -1.24 19.26
N LEU A 172 4.37 -0.89 18.04
CA LEU A 172 5.16 -1.78 17.19
C LEU A 172 6.48 -2.18 17.86
N GLN A 173 7.20 -1.21 18.45
CA GLN A 173 8.44 -1.49 19.17
C GLN A 173 8.20 -2.42 20.35
N SER A 174 7.18 -2.17 21.17
CA SER A 174 6.82 -3.03 22.31
C SER A 174 6.48 -4.46 21.88
N GLU A 175 5.77 -4.65 20.79
CA GLU A 175 5.48 -5.97 20.22
C GLU A 175 6.76 -6.67 19.75
N LEU A 176 7.64 -5.98 19.04
CA LEU A 176 8.89 -6.55 18.54
C LEU A 176 9.87 -6.90 19.65
N ASP A 177 9.93 -6.12 20.73
CA ASP A 177 10.76 -6.41 21.90
C ASP A 177 10.33 -7.70 22.61
N VAL A 178 9.02 -7.98 22.66
CA VAL A 178 8.48 -9.25 23.19
C VAL A 178 8.95 -10.44 22.35
N TYR A 179 8.97 -10.30 21.03
CA TYR A 179 9.46 -11.37 20.13
C TYR A 179 10.97 -11.56 20.22
N ALA A 180 11.73 -10.47 20.34
CA ALA A 180 13.20 -10.55 20.49
C ALA A 180 13.62 -11.19 21.83
N GLY A 181 12.89 -10.93 22.92
CA GLY A 181 13.13 -11.53 24.24
C GLY A 181 12.70 -13.00 24.36
N GLY A 182 11.74 -13.46 23.56
CA GLY A 182 11.24 -14.83 23.57
C GLY A 182 12.12 -15.86 22.83
N ASN A 183 13.08 -15.43 22.04
CA ASN A 183 13.94 -16.30 21.21
C ASN A 183 15.32 -16.60 21.85
N THR A 184 15.48 -16.31 23.14
CA THR A 184 16.71 -16.54 23.91
C THR A 184 16.48 -17.60 25.01
N ARG A 185 15.90 -18.76 24.61
CA ARG A 185 15.89 -19.96 25.47
C ARG A 185 16.08 -21.20 24.61
#